data_fedd4a82d749ff84df42771d29a3eb1c
#
_entry.id   fedd4a82d749ff84df42771d29a3eb1c
#
_cell.length_a   1.000
_cell.length_b   1.000
_cell.length_c   1.000
_cell.angle_alpha   90.00
_cell.angle_beta   90.00
_cell.angle_gamma   90.00
#
_symmetry.space_group_name_H-M   'P 1'
#
loop_
_entity.id
_entity.type
_entity.pdbx_description
1 polymer ?
#
loop_
_entity_poly.entity_id
_entity_poly.type
_entity_poly.pdbx_seq_one_letter_code
_entity_poly.pdbx_strand_id
1 'polypeptide(L)'
;TSVALALRERGASVWLADQDPAAARLAEHIGAGRVLPAAGVPGGPADIAVLAVPPAAVAPELARWQQRELARCYTDVASVKELPLAQARRAGCDLASFVAGHPLSGRERSGPAAARADLFLGRTWVICPSAESSPDAVAAVTALVAACGAQLAAMSAAEHDRCAALVSHVPHLLAVAMASRLEQAPDAALALAGQGVRDVTRIAASDPALWTQILGANAGPVAEMLEQLATELAGAAAALTGLSEGDDAGRKQLIDLLERGNAGVARIPGKRGGPAPDYTIVQVVIPDQPGELARLFQAAGEAGINIEDVAIEHSPGLPAGVAELSVRPEAATRLTDALAAGGWPVRR
;
A
#
# COMPACT_ATOMS: atom_id res chain seq x y z
N THR A 1 -16.60 2.58 2.73
CA THR A 1 -17.50 1.44 2.38
C THR A 1 -16.87 0.09 2.76
N SER A 2 -15.58 -0.20 2.46
CA SER A 2 -14.93 -1.50 2.78
C SER A 2 -14.95 -1.83 4.28
N VAL A 3 -14.68 -0.87 5.17
CA VAL A 3 -14.79 -1.05 6.63
C VAL A 3 -16.22 -1.46 7.01
N ALA A 4 -17.20 -0.81 6.41
CA ALA A 4 -18.62 -1.10 6.65
C ALA A 4 -18.96 -2.54 6.24
N LEU A 5 -18.53 -3.00 5.07
CA LEU A 5 -18.73 -4.38 4.62
C LEU A 5 -18.08 -5.39 5.57
N ALA A 6 -16.82 -5.18 5.95
CA ALA A 6 -16.10 -6.06 6.87
C ALA A 6 -16.82 -6.19 8.24
N LEU A 7 -17.32 -5.08 8.77
CA LEU A 7 -18.06 -5.08 10.03
C LEU A 7 -19.45 -5.74 9.90
N ARG A 8 -20.11 -5.55 8.76
CA ARG A 8 -21.42 -6.20 8.48
C ARG A 8 -21.30 -7.73 8.47
N GLU A 9 -20.23 -8.28 7.90
CA GLU A 9 -19.96 -9.73 7.95
C GLU A 9 -19.79 -10.25 9.38
N ARG A 10 -19.43 -9.38 10.32
CA ARG A 10 -19.31 -9.68 11.77
C ARG A 10 -20.60 -9.39 12.55
N GLY A 11 -21.68 -9.05 11.87
CA GLY A 11 -22.99 -8.79 12.50
C GLY A 11 -23.18 -7.38 13.06
N ALA A 12 -22.26 -6.44 12.78
CA ALA A 12 -22.41 -5.07 13.25
C ALA A 12 -23.57 -4.35 12.54
N SER A 13 -24.26 -3.47 13.26
CA SER A 13 -25.19 -2.50 12.67
C SER A 13 -24.42 -1.29 12.18
N VAL A 14 -24.47 -1.01 10.87
CA VAL A 14 -23.69 0.07 10.25
C VAL A 14 -24.60 1.13 9.65
N TRP A 15 -24.33 2.39 9.97
CA TRP A 15 -24.96 3.57 9.39
C TRP A 15 -23.99 4.29 8.46
N LEU A 16 -24.47 4.72 7.30
CA LEU A 16 -23.67 5.30 6.22
C LEU A 16 -24.05 6.77 6.05
N ALA A 17 -23.02 7.63 6.01
CA ALA A 17 -23.15 9.04 5.67
C ALA A 17 -22.13 9.40 4.59
N ASP A 18 -22.56 10.11 3.56
CA ASP A 18 -21.71 10.65 2.51
C ASP A 18 -22.27 12.01 2.07
N GLN A 19 -21.41 12.93 1.66
CA GLN A 19 -21.84 14.21 1.08
C GLN A 19 -22.56 14.01 -0.26
N ASP A 20 -22.24 12.92 -0.98
CA ASP A 20 -22.99 12.47 -2.15
C ASP A 20 -24.05 11.44 -1.75
N PRO A 21 -25.35 11.82 -1.76
CA PRO A 21 -26.41 10.88 -1.43
C PRO A 21 -26.49 9.67 -2.36
N ALA A 22 -25.97 9.76 -3.59
CA ALA A 22 -25.95 8.64 -4.52
C ALA A 22 -24.89 7.61 -4.09
N ALA A 23 -23.72 8.06 -3.65
CA ALA A 23 -22.69 7.18 -3.08
C ALA A 23 -23.17 6.47 -1.81
N ALA A 24 -23.87 7.18 -0.91
CA ALA A 24 -24.45 6.57 0.28
C ALA A 24 -25.48 5.48 -0.06
N ARG A 25 -26.40 5.75 -0.99
CA ARG A 25 -27.40 4.77 -1.48
C ARG A 25 -26.77 3.58 -2.18
N LEU A 26 -25.71 3.81 -2.98
CA LEU A 26 -24.99 2.71 -3.62
C LEU A 26 -24.31 1.82 -2.57
N ALA A 27 -23.69 2.42 -1.55
CA ALA A 27 -23.09 1.67 -0.44
C ALA A 27 -24.13 0.85 0.33
N GLU A 28 -25.34 1.38 0.55
CA GLU A 28 -26.48 0.66 1.13
C GLU A 28 -26.93 -0.49 0.23
N HIS A 29 -27.05 -0.26 -1.07
CA HIS A 29 -27.51 -1.26 -2.03
C HIS A 29 -26.58 -2.48 -2.10
N ILE A 30 -25.26 -2.27 -1.98
CA ILE A 30 -24.28 -3.35 -1.92
C ILE A 30 -24.13 -4.01 -0.54
N GLY A 31 -25.01 -3.65 0.42
CA GLY A 31 -25.07 -4.29 1.72
C GLY A 31 -24.11 -3.76 2.79
N ALA A 32 -23.45 -2.61 2.54
CA ALA A 32 -22.48 -2.05 3.49
C ALA A 32 -23.12 -1.50 4.78
N GLY A 33 -24.43 -1.24 4.78
CA GLY A 33 -25.15 -0.72 5.94
C GLY A 33 -26.46 -0.05 5.52
N ARG A 34 -26.97 0.86 6.34
CA ARG A 34 -28.14 1.69 6.05
C ARG A 34 -27.74 3.16 6.01
N VAL A 35 -28.39 3.94 5.16
CA VAL A 35 -28.18 5.39 5.13
C VAL A 35 -28.61 5.99 6.47
N LEU A 36 -27.72 6.82 7.04
CA LEU A 36 -27.95 7.49 8.33
C LEU A 36 -29.16 8.43 8.22
N PRO A 37 -30.21 8.27 9.06
CA PRO A 37 -31.33 9.20 9.09
C PRO A 37 -30.89 10.60 9.50
N ALA A 38 -31.61 11.63 9.05
CA ALA A 38 -31.35 13.01 9.42
C ALA A 38 -31.44 13.26 10.94
N ALA A 39 -32.29 12.50 11.63
CA ALA A 39 -32.45 12.55 13.07
C ALA A 39 -31.27 11.96 13.87
N GLY A 40 -30.32 11.33 13.21
CA GLY A 40 -29.17 10.69 13.86
C GLY A 40 -29.29 9.17 13.92
N VAL A 41 -28.45 8.55 14.75
CA VAL A 41 -28.40 7.09 14.92
C VAL A 41 -29.62 6.62 15.70
N PRO A 42 -30.46 5.72 15.16
CA PRO A 42 -31.60 5.18 15.89
C PRO A 42 -31.19 4.42 17.17
N GLY A 43 -31.74 4.77 18.28
CA GLY A 43 -31.45 4.12 19.57
C GLY A 43 -30.32 4.77 20.36
N GLY A 44 -29.74 5.86 19.90
CA GLY A 44 -28.68 6.59 20.58
C GLY A 44 -27.35 6.58 19.83
N PRO A 45 -26.26 7.16 20.38
CA PRO A 45 -24.99 7.24 19.72
C PRO A 45 -24.42 5.86 19.36
N ALA A 46 -23.77 5.76 18.20
CA ALA A 46 -23.04 4.57 17.79
C ALA A 46 -21.85 4.32 18.74
N ASP A 47 -21.38 3.09 18.81
CA ASP A 47 -20.17 2.78 19.59
C ASP A 47 -18.92 3.45 18.99
N ILE A 48 -18.82 3.48 17.64
CA ILE A 48 -17.70 4.08 16.93
C ILE A 48 -18.14 4.71 15.61
N ALA A 49 -17.59 5.88 15.27
CA ALA A 49 -17.71 6.51 13.98
C ALA A 49 -16.35 6.47 13.24
N VAL A 50 -16.37 6.06 11.97
CA VAL A 50 -15.17 6.00 11.10
C VAL A 50 -15.24 7.12 10.08
N LEU A 51 -14.32 8.08 10.17
CA LEU A 51 -14.17 9.20 9.23
C LEU A 51 -13.36 8.77 8.02
N ALA A 52 -14.05 8.45 6.93
CA ALA A 52 -13.44 8.02 5.68
C ALA A 52 -13.45 9.17 4.65
N VAL A 53 -12.80 10.25 5.00
CA VAL A 53 -12.72 11.50 4.24
C VAL A 53 -11.27 11.89 3.96
N PRO A 54 -11.01 12.80 3.00
CA PRO A 54 -9.64 13.31 2.78
C PRO A 54 -9.03 13.92 4.04
N PRO A 55 -7.70 13.93 4.18
CA PRO A 55 -7.02 14.42 5.39
C PRO A 55 -7.49 15.79 5.88
N ALA A 56 -7.67 16.75 4.97
CA ALA A 56 -8.12 18.10 5.31
C ALA A 56 -9.55 18.17 5.84
N ALA A 57 -10.38 17.16 5.58
CA ALA A 57 -11.77 17.10 6.02
C ALA A 57 -11.96 16.35 7.36
N VAL A 58 -10.91 15.67 7.86
CA VAL A 58 -11.02 14.87 9.10
C VAL A 58 -11.43 15.75 10.28
N ALA A 59 -10.72 16.83 10.54
CA ALA A 59 -10.99 17.69 11.70
C ALA A 59 -12.38 18.39 11.63
N PRO A 60 -12.80 18.99 10.49
CA PRO A 60 -14.14 19.55 10.35
C PRO A 60 -15.25 18.51 10.55
N GLU A 61 -15.10 17.31 9.97
CA GLU A 61 -16.11 16.26 10.14
C GLU A 61 -16.12 15.72 11.57
N LEU A 62 -14.95 15.55 12.21
CA LEU A 62 -14.88 15.15 13.61
C LEU A 62 -15.64 16.14 14.50
N ALA A 63 -15.37 17.45 14.37
CA ALA A 63 -16.06 18.49 15.12
C ALA A 63 -17.59 18.43 14.90
N ARG A 64 -18.01 18.32 13.65
CA ARG A 64 -19.43 18.23 13.27
C ARG A 64 -20.12 17.03 13.89
N TRP A 65 -19.50 15.86 13.88
CA TRP A 65 -20.10 14.64 14.39
C TRP A 65 -20.07 14.55 15.91
N GLN A 66 -19.02 15.10 16.56
CA GLN A 66 -18.98 15.24 18.02
C GLN A 66 -20.06 16.20 18.54
N GLN A 67 -20.27 17.35 17.90
CA GLN A 67 -21.35 18.29 18.25
C GLN A 67 -22.76 17.67 18.18
N ARG A 68 -22.92 16.64 17.33
CA ARG A 68 -24.18 15.90 17.19
C ARG A 68 -24.25 14.65 18.07
N GLU A 69 -23.21 14.38 18.84
CA GLU A 69 -23.12 13.20 19.72
C GLU A 69 -23.44 11.88 18.98
N LEU A 70 -22.97 11.75 17.70
CA LEU A 70 -23.33 10.62 16.86
C LEU A 70 -22.66 9.31 17.26
N ALA A 71 -21.52 9.36 17.94
CA ALA A 71 -20.81 8.18 18.41
C ALA A 71 -20.10 8.45 19.74
N ARG A 72 -19.79 7.37 20.45
CA ARG A 72 -19.02 7.41 21.70
C ARG A 72 -17.52 7.53 21.44
N CYS A 73 -17.05 6.99 20.31
CA CYS A 73 -15.66 6.97 19.88
C CYS A 73 -15.57 7.31 18.40
N TYR A 74 -14.45 7.89 18.01
CA TYR A 74 -14.17 8.30 16.62
C TYR A 74 -12.80 7.83 16.19
N THR A 75 -12.68 7.44 14.93
CA THR A 75 -11.41 7.16 14.24
C THR A 75 -11.48 7.65 12.81
N ASP A 76 -10.33 7.83 12.17
CA ASP A 76 -10.25 8.10 10.73
C ASP A 76 -9.48 6.99 10.00
N VAL A 77 -9.46 7.05 8.68
CA VAL A 77 -8.71 6.15 7.81
C VAL A 77 -7.83 6.91 6.81
N ALA A 78 -7.55 8.18 7.08
CA ALA A 78 -6.72 9.00 6.21
C ALA A 78 -5.26 8.49 6.18
N SER A 79 -4.55 8.79 5.09
CA SER A 79 -3.17 8.33 4.86
C SER A 79 -2.10 9.11 5.63
N VAL A 80 -2.45 10.21 6.28
CA VAL A 80 -1.58 11.04 7.12
C VAL A 80 -2.24 11.31 8.46
N LYS A 81 -1.46 11.49 9.53
CA LYS A 81 -1.96 11.54 10.90
C LYS A 81 -1.68 12.84 11.62
N GLU A 82 -0.51 13.41 11.43
CA GLU A 82 -0.07 14.58 12.22
C GLU A 82 -0.92 15.82 11.92
N LEU A 83 -1.11 16.15 10.64
CA LEU A 83 -1.89 17.32 10.24
C LEU A 83 -3.35 17.24 10.67
N PRO A 84 -4.12 16.15 10.41
CA PRO A 84 -5.50 16.02 10.88
C PRO A 84 -5.62 16.12 12.41
N LEU A 85 -4.74 15.49 13.16
CA LEU A 85 -4.73 15.53 14.61
C LEU A 85 -4.46 16.95 15.13
N ALA A 86 -3.47 17.65 14.55
CA ALA A 86 -3.17 19.03 14.91
C ALA A 86 -4.33 19.99 14.58
N GLN A 87 -5.03 19.76 13.47
CA GLN A 87 -6.22 20.51 13.09
C GLN A 87 -7.39 20.24 14.03
N ALA A 88 -7.64 18.97 14.39
CA ALA A 88 -8.68 18.60 15.36
C ALA A 88 -8.45 19.27 16.72
N ARG A 89 -7.19 19.27 17.21
CA ARG A 89 -6.81 19.97 18.46
C ARG A 89 -7.09 21.47 18.39
N ARG A 90 -6.70 22.13 17.28
CA ARG A 90 -6.95 23.57 17.08
C ARG A 90 -8.43 23.90 16.96
N ALA A 91 -9.23 22.99 16.40
CA ALA A 91 -10.66 23.14 16.29
C ALA A 91 -11.41 22.86 17.61
N GLY A 92 -10.72 22.49 18.71
CA GLY A 92 -11.32 22.20 20.00
C GLY A 92 -12.12 20.88 20.01
N CYS A 93 -11.80 19.94 19.12
CA CYS A 93 -12.41 18.61 19.14
C CYS A 93 -12.07 17.88 20.45
N ASP A 94 -12.99 17.03 20.91
CA ASP A 94 -12.71 16.10 22.00
C ASP A 94 -11.76 14.99 21.53
N LEU A 95 -10.49 15.10 21.89
CA LEU A 95 -9.46 14.12 21.55
C LEU A 95 -9.48 12.89 22.46
N ALA A 96 -10.20 12.95 23.61
CA ALA A 96 -10.34 11.77 24.47
C ALA A 96 -11.16 10.68 23.78
N SER A 97 -12.13 11.06 22.96
CA SER A 97 -12.97 10.13 22.18
C SER A 97 -12.38 9.82 20.78
N PHE A 98 -11.24 10.40 20.38
CA PHE A 98 -10.66 10.24 19.04
C PHE A 98 -9.33 9.49 19.05
N VAL A 99 -9.21 8.47 18.19
CA VAL A 99 -7.95 7.77 17.92
C VAL A 99 -7.72 7.77 16.40
N ALA A 100 -6.71 8.46 15.95
CA ALA A 100 -6.35 8.51 14.53
C ALA A 100 -5.92 7.13 14.03
N GLY A 101 -6.35 6.75 12.82
CA GLY A 101 -6.08 5.45 12.22
C GLY A 101 -5.72 5.53 10.74
N HIS A 102 -4.99 4.51 10.24
CA HIS A 102 -4.66 4.37 8.83
C HIS A 102 -4.50 2.89 8.46
N PRO A 103 -5.46 2.30 7.72
CA PRO A 103 -5.27 0.98 7.12
C PRO A 103 -4.33 1.07 5.91
N LEU A 104 -3.20 0.36 5.93
CA LEU A 104 -2.24 0.29 4.83
C LEU A 104 -2.73 -0.67 3.73
N SER A 105 -3.85 -0.34 3.10
CA SER A 105 -4.57 -1.23 2.16
C SER A 105 -5.27 -0.46 1.03
N GLY A 106 -4.68 0.66 0.58
CA GLY A 106 -5.20 1.48 -0.52
C GLY A 106 -5.33 0.71 -1.84
N ARG A 107 -6.27 1.13 -2.68
CA ARG A 107 -6.45 0.66 -4.07
C ARG A 107 -6.51 1.86 -5.01
N GLU A 108 -6.18 1.61 -6.28
CA GLU A 108 -6.21 2.63 -7.33
C GLU A 108 -7.64 3.10 -7.69
N ARG A 109 -8.65 2.30 -7.33
CA ARG A 109 -10.06 2.60 -7.58
C ARG A 109 -10.75 3.05 -6.31
N SER A 110 -11.46 4.16 -6.38
CA SER A 110 -12.24 4.75 -5.29
C SER A 110 -13.75 4.49 -5.45
N GLY A 111 -14.51 4.85 -4.41
CA GLY A 111 -15.97 4.79 -4.39
C GLY A 111 -16.54 3.43 -3.94
N PRO A 112 -17.88 3.37 -3.69
CA PRO A 112 -18.55 2.20 -3.17
C PRO A 112 -18.43 0.95 -4.05
N ALA A 113 -18.45 1.12 -5.38
CA ALA A 113 -18.35 0.00 -6.33
C ALA A 113 -17.00 -0.75 -6.28
N ALA A 114 -15.95 -0.10 -5.77
CA ALA A 114 -14.63 -0.72 -5.62
C ALA A 114 -14.42 -1.36 -4.23
N ALA A 115 -15.41 -1.28 -3.34
CA ALA A 115 -15.29 -1.74 -1.96
C ALA A 115 -15.27 -3.28 -1.87
N ARG A 116 -14.52 -3.78 -0.86
CA ARG A 116 -14.41 -5.20 -0.55
C ARG A 116 -14.38 -5.39 0.96
N ALA A 117 -15.04 -6.43 1.46
CA ALA A 117 -15.05 -6.78 2.88
C ALA A 117 -13.70 -7.33 3.36
N ASP A 118 -12.99 -8.03 2.49
CA ASP A 118 -11.70 -8.66 2.76
C ASP A 118 -10.47 -7.74 2.54
N LEU A 119 -10.70 -6.45 2.26
CA LEU A 119 -9.63 -5.50 1.91
C LEU A 119 -8.53 -5.41 2.99
N PHE A 120 -8.89 -5.60 4.23
CA PHE A 120 -8.00 -5.40 5.38
C PHE A 120 -7.39 -6.70 5.93
N LEU A 121 -7.82 -7.86 5.45
CA LEU A 121 -7.37 -9.16 5.96
C LEU A 121 -5.85 -9.30 5.89
N GLY A 122 -5.22 -9.48 7.05
CA GLY A 122 -3.78 -9.61 7.18
C GLY A 122 -2.97 -8.35 6.84
N ARG A 123 -3.63 -7.23 6.54
CA ARG A 123 -2.98 -5.94 6.28
C ARG A 123 -2.71 -5.17 7.56
N THR A 124 -1.63 -4.41 7.58
CA THR A 124 -1.34 -3.53 8.71
C THR A 124 -2.35 -2.38 8.78
N TRP A 125 -2.89 -2.17 9.97
CA TRP A 125 -3.67 -0.98 10.30
C TRP A 125 -2.97 -0.24 11.45
N VAL A 126 -2.46 0.94 11.15
CA VAL A 126 -1.79 1.77 12.15
C VAL A 126 -2.83 2.56 12.92
N ILE A 127 -2.69 2.61 14.25
CA ILE A 127 -3.38 3.58 15.09
C ILE A 127 -2.36 4.52 15.73
N CYS A 128 -2.76 5.77 15.89
CA CYS A 128 -1.92 6.81 16.47
C CYS A 128 -2.68 7.47 17.64
N PRO A 129 -2.72 6.81 18.81
CA PRO A 129 -3.28 7.43 20.01
C PRO A 129 -2.50 8.70 20.37
N SER A 130 -3.21 9.76 20.74
CA SER A 130 -2.60 10.96 21.31
C SER A 130 -2.50 10.84 22.83
N ALA A 131 -1.81 11.76 23.47
CA ALA A 131 -1.73 11.79 24.93
C ALA A 131 -3.11 12.04 25.58
N GLU A 132 -4.05 12.62 24.84
CA GLU A 132 -5.41 12.89 25.28
C GLU A 132 -6.37 11.71 25.03
N SER A 133 -6.06 10.77 24.14
CA SER A 133 -6.94 9.63 23.79
C SER A 133 -7.21 8.77 25.02
N SER A 134 -8.49 8.51 25.31
CA SER A 134 -8.86 7.68 26.44
C SER A 134 -8.55 6.19 26.18
N PRO A 135 -8.30 5.41 27.24
CA PRO A 135 -8.10 3.96 27.12
C PRO A 135 -9.30 3.26 26.47
N ASP A 136 -10.51 3.70 26.73
CA ASP A 136 -11.73 3.14 26.16
C ASP A 136 -11.81 3.40 24.65
N ALA A 137 -11.44 4.59 24.19
CA ALA A 137 -11.38 4.92 22.76
C ALA A 137 -10.30 4.07 22.05
N VAL A 138 -9.13 3.90 22.66
CA VAL A 138 -8.06 3.05 22.11
C VAL A 138 -8.53 1.59 22.02
N ALA A 139 -9.21 1.09 23.06
CA ALA A 139 -9.76 -0.27 23.07
C ALA A 139 -10.82 -0.46 21.98
N ALA A 140 -11.74 0.50 21.82
CA ALA A 140 -12.79 0.45 20.80
C ALA A 140 -12.21 0.43 19.37
N VAL A 141 -11.21 1.27 19.08
CA VAL A 141 -10.55 1.30 17.76
C VAL A 141 -9.72 0.03 17.54
N THR A 142 -9.05 -0.49 18.56
CA THR A 142 -8.36 -1.79 18.50
C THR A 142 -9.31 -2.92 18.15
N ALA A 143 -10.49 -2.96 18.78
CA ALA A 143 -11.53 -3.94 18.48
C ALA A 143 -12.06 -3.81 17.04
N LEU A 144 -12.24 -2.59 16.53
CA LEU A 144 -12.60 -2.34 15.13
C LEU A 144 -11.55 -2.88 14.16
N VAL A 145 -10.28 -2.64 14.42
CA VAL A 145 -9.15 -3.14 13.60
C VAL A 145 -9.16 -4.67 13.57
N ALA A 146 -9.31 -5.31 14.73
CA ALA A 146 -9.41 -6.77 14.83
C ALA A 146 -10.65 -7.32 14.12
N ALA A 147 -11.81 -6.65 14.23
CA ALA A 147 -13.03 -7.03 13.53
C ALA A 147 -12.89 -6.93 11.99
N CYS A 148 -12.05 -6.04 11.48
CA CYS A 148 -11.71 -5.98 10.05
C CYS A 148 -10.67 -7.04 9.63
N GLY A 149 -10.15 -7.86 10.54
CA GLY A 149 -9.12 -8.87 10.26
C GLY A 149 -7.74 -8.28 9.95
N ALA A 150 -7.50 -7.03 10.33
CA ALA A 150 -6.24 -6.35 10.12
C ALA A 150 -5.25 -6.61 11.27
N GLN A 151 -3.96 -6.41 10.99
CA GLN A 151 -2.90 -6.47 11.98
C GLN A 151 -2.66 -5.07 12.57
N LEU A 152 -2.83 -4.95 13.88
CA LEU A 152 -2.65 -3.69 14.58
C LEU A 152 -1.18 -3.32 14.69
N ALA A 153 -0.85 -2.07 14.37
CA ALA A 153 0.39 -1.41 14.75
C ALA A 153 0.06 -0.10 15.46
N ALA A 154 0.81 0.25 16.48
CA ALA A 154 0.62 1.51 17.21
C ALA A 154 1.90 2.33 17.21
N MET A 155 1.80 3.62 16.90
CA MET A 155 2.92 4.56 16.93
C MET A 155 2.40 5.98 17.07
N SER A 156 3.29 6.96 17.27
CA SER A 156 2.90 8.36 17.26
C SER A 156 2.53 8.85 15.86
N ALA A 157 1.70 9.89 15.75
CA ALA A 157 1.32 10.49 14.46
C ALA A 157 2.55 10.96 13.66
N ALA A 158 3.51 11.59 14.32
CA ALA A 158 4.74 12.07 13.68
C ALA A 158 5.63 10.91 13.18
N GLU A 159 5.72 9.82 13.93
CA GLU A 159 6.44 8.62 13.50
C GLU A 159 5.75 7.96 12.29
N HIS A 160 4.42 7.84 12.34
CA HIS A 160 3.62 7.35 11.23
C HIS A 160 3.89 8.14 9.94
N ASP A 161 3.85 9.47 10.00
CA ASP A 161 3.98 10.31 8.82
C ASP A 161 5.39 10.26 8.24
N ARG A 162 6.44 10.13 9.07
CA ARG A 162 7.80 9.83 8.60
C ARG A 162 7.91 8.45 7.95
N CYS A 163 7.32 7.43 8.55
CA CYS A 163 7.28 6.09 7.95
C CYS A 163 6.52 6.11 6.62
N ALA A 164 5.36 6.75 6.56
CA ALA A 164 4.56 6.86 5.33
C ALA A 164 5.31 7.63 4.23
N ALA A 165 6.09 8.66 4.58
CA ALA A 165 6.97 9.33 3.63
C ALA A 165 7.97 8.36 3.00
N LEU A 166 8.65 7.54 3.82
CA LEU A 166 9.66 6.60 3.37
C LEU A 166 9.10 5.44 2.52
N VAL A 167 8.00 4.81 2.98
CA VAL A 167 7.54 3.54 2.36
C VAL A 167 6.44 3.72 1.32
N SER A 168 5.87 4.94 1.19
CA SER A 168 4.74 5.20 0.30
C SER A 168 4.90 6.47 -0.53
N HIS A 169 5.02 7.64 0.11
CA HIS A 169 4.90 8.91 -0.59
C HIS A 169 6.09 9.21 -1.49
N VAL A 170 7.30 9.03 -0.99
CA VAL A 170 8.53 9.25 -1.77
C VAL A 170 8.70 8.19 -2.86
N PRO A 171 8.51 6.88 -2.61
CA PRO A 171 8.48 5.89 -3.68
C PRO A 171 7.51 6.22 -4.81
N HIS A 172 6.31 6.73 -4.48
CA HIS A 172 5.36 7.17 -5.49
C HIS A 172 5.88 8.34 -6.33
N LEU A 173 6.44 9.37 -5.69
CA LEU A 173 7.03 10.52 -6.40
C LEU A 173 8.21 10.12 -7.29
N LEU A 174 9.05 9.19 -6.85
CA LEU A 174 10.16 8.67 -7.67
C LEU A 174 9.63 7.91 -8.88
N ALA A 175 8.59 7.10 -8.71
CA ALA A 175 7.93 6.41 -9.80
C ALA A 175 7.33 7.40 -10.82
N VAL A 176 6.65 8.45 -10.34
CA VAL A 176 6.09 9.53 -11.19
C VAL A 176 7.21 10.28 -11.91
N ALA A 177 8.29 10.66 -11.21
CA ALA A 177 9.42 11.36 -11.81
C ALA A 177 10.11 10.52 -12.90
N MET A 178 10.25 9.21 -12.69
CA MET A 178 10.79 8.31 -13.71
C MET A 178 9.82 8.15 -14.89
N ALA A 179 8.54 7.94 -14.62
CA ALA A 179 7.52 7.80 -15.66
C ALA A 179 7.40 9.07 -16.53
N SER A 180 7.52 10.26 -15.94
CA SER A 180 7.44 11.52 -16.68
C SER A 180 8.56 11.67 -17.74
N ARG A 181 9.71 10.98 -17.56
CA ARG A 181 10.77 10.95 -18.56
C ARG A 181 10.40 10.15 -19.80
N LEU A 182 9.43 9.25 -19.69
CA LEU A 182 8.97 8.43 -20.81
C LEU A 182 7.99 9.18 -21.72
N GLU A 183 7.38 10.27 -21.25
CA GLU A 183 6.41 11.05 -22.02
C GLU A 183 7.00 11.55 -23.36
N GLN A 184 8.26 11.99 -23.35
CA GLN A 184 8.97 12.50 -24.52
C GLN A 184 10.07 11.57 -25.01
N ALA A 185 10.08 10.31 -24.56
CA ALA A 185 11.08 9.33 -24.97
C ALA A 185 10.87 8.93 -26.43
N PRO A 186 11.94 8.76 -27.22
CA PRO A 186 11.82 8.27 -28.59
C PRO A 186 11.29 6.84 -28.63
N ASP A 187 10.54 6.47 -29.68
CA ASP A 187 9.95 5.14 -29.85
C ASP A 187 10.98 4.01 -29.70
N ALA A 188 12.20 4.24 -30.16
CA ALA A 188 13.30 3.29 -30.00
C ALA A 188 13.63 2.99 -28.54
N ALA A 189 13.53 3.98 -27.65
CA ALA A 189 13.73 3.74 -26.21
C ALA A 189 12.54 3.01 -25.61
N LEU A 190 11.31 3.35 -26.01
CA LEU A 190 10.11 2.66 -25.56
C LEU A 190 10.07 1.19 -26.02
N ALA A 191 10.59 0.89 -27.20
CA ALA A 191 10.73 -0.48 -27.70
C ALA A 191 11.69 -1.35 -26.86
N LEU A 192 12.60 -0.71 -26.10
CA LEU A 192 13.52 -1.39 -25.17
C LEU A 192 12.97 -1.51 -23.74
N ALA A 193 11.74 -1.05 -23.50
CA ALA A 193 11.13 -1.03 -22.15
C ALA A 193 10.86 -2.46 -21.67
N GLY A 194 11.75 -2.99 -20.86
CA GLY A 194 11.63 -4.28 -20.17
C GLY A 194 10.94 -4.18 -18.80
N GLN A 195 11.03 -5.25 -18.02
CA GLN A 195 10.37 -5.39 -16.71
C GLN A 195 10.86 -4.32 -15.73
N GLY A 196 12.16 -4.01 -15.70
CA GLY A 196 12.72 -3.05 -14.76
C GLY A 196 12.04 -1.68 -14.78
N VAL A 197 11.81 -1.09 -15.98
CA VAL A 197 11.11 0.20 -16.07
C VAL A 197 9.63 0.06 -15.72
N ARG A 198 8.99 -1.08 -16.05
CA ARG A 198 7.58 -1.35 -15.70
C ARG A 198 7.40 -1.43 -14.19
N ASP A 199 8.29 -2.12 -13.48
CA ASP A 199 8.23 -2.26 -12.02
C ASP A 199 8.40 -0.93 -11.32
N VAL A 200 9.39 -0.13 -11.72
CA VAL A 200 9.63 1.19 -11.14
C VAL A 200 8.44 2.14 -11.39
N THR A 201 7.85 2.11 -12.59
CA THR A 201 6.78 3.07 -12.97
C THR A 201 5.38 2.57 -12.67
N ARG A 202 5.19 1.32 -12.24
CA ARG A 202 3.89 0.69 -12.02
C ARG A 202 2.95 1.49 -11.13
N ILE A 203 3.48 2.12 -10.09
CA ILE A 203 2.69 2.89 -9.12
C ILE A 203 2.50 4.36 -9.52
N ALA A 204 3.07 4.82 -10.63
CA ALA A 204 2.97 6.22 -11.06
C ALA A 204 1.56 6.61 -11.54
N ALA A 205 0.78 5.65 -12.05
CA ALA A 205 -0.58 5.90 -12.54
C ALA A 205 -1.53 6.13 -11.36
N SER A 206 -1.88 7.39 -11.12
CA SER A 206 -2.67 7.81 -9.96
C SER A 206 -3.47 9.07 -10.24
N ASP A 207 -4.44 9.38 -9.38
CA ASP A 207 -5.18 10.65 -9.42
C ASP A 207 -4.30 11.80 -8.86
N PRO A 208 -3.91 12.78 -9.70
CA PRO A 208 -3.06 13.90 -9.26
C PRO A 208 -3.70 14.76 -8.16
N ALA A 209 -5.03 14.92 -8.17
CA ALA A 209 -5.72 15.74 -7.18
C ALA A 209 -5.66 15.08 -5.80
N LEU A 210 -5.87 13.76 -5.73
CA LEU A 210 -5.75 12.99 -4.49
C LEU A 210 -4.30 13.03 -3.95
N TRP A 211 -3.33 12.78 -4.83
CA TRP A 211 -1.93 12.72 -4.41
C TRP A 211 -1.38 14.08 -3.98
N THR A 212 -1.81 15.18 -4.63
CA THR A 212 -1.44 16.54 -4.18
C THR A 212 -1.94 16.80 -2.75
N GLN A 213 -3.13 16.34 -2.38
CA GLN A 213 -3.65 16.46 -1.02
C GLN A 213 -2.85 15.62 -0.02
N ILE A 214 -2.51 14.37 -0.36
CA ILE A 214 -1.71 13.48 0.50
C ILE A 214 -0.32 14.09 0.74
N LEU A 215 0.36 14.46 -0.34
CA LEU A 215 1.71 15.03 -0.28
C LEU A 215 1.72 16.37 0.48
N GLY A 216 0.75 17.23 0.22
CA GLY A 216 0.61 18.50 0.93
C GLY A 216 0.36 18.33 2.42
N ALA A 217 -0.37 17.28 2.81
CA ALA A 217 -0.63 16.99 4.21
C ALA A 217 0.57 16.36 4.95
N ASN A 218 1.55 15.80 4.23
CA ASN A 218 2.81 15.25 4.75
C ASN A 218 4.05 15.93 4.17
N ALA A 219 3.95 17.22 3.82
CA ALA A 219 4.95 17.92 3.02
C ALA A 219 6.34 17.96 3.66
N GLY A 220 6.42 18.19 4.97
CA GLY A 220 7.71 18.29 5.70
C GLY A 220 8.53 16.99 5.60
N PRO A 221 8.04 15.86 6.11
CA PRO A 221 8.74 14.57 6.04
C PRO A 221 9.06 14.12 4.59
N VAL A 222 8.16 14.41 3.64
CA VAL A 222 8.38 14.08 2.23
C VAL A 222 9.49 14.92 1.62
N ALA A 223 9.50 16.25 1.86
CA ALA A 223 10.54 17.15 1.36
C ALA A 223 11.92 16.78 1.90
N GLU A 224 12.02 16.54 3.21
CA GLU A 224 13.28 16.14 3.85
C GLU A 224 13.86 14.86 3.21
N MET A 225 13.04 13.85 3.00
CA MET A 225 13.47 12.59 2.36
C MET A 225 13.88 12.79 0.90
N LEU A 226 13.15 13.62 0.14
CA LEU A 226 13.49 13.93 -1.24
C LEU A 226 14.81 14.70 -1.37
N GLU A 227 15.12 15.61 -0.44
CA GLU A 227 16.39 16.33 -0.41
C GLU A 227 17.58 15.39 -0.17
N GLN A 228 17.41 14.40 0.73
CA GLN A 228 18.41 13.36 0.97
C GLN A 228 18.66 12.53 -0.30
N LEU A 229 17.59 12.05 -0.94
CA LEU A 229 17.69 11.27 -2.19
C LEU A 229 18.26 12.09 -3.35
N ALA A 230 17.87 13.36 -3.48
CA ALA A 230 18.41 14.25 -4.49
C ALA A 230 19.93 14.42 -4.33
N THR A 231 20.41 14.53 -3.10
CA THR A 231 21.85 14.60 -2.79
C THR A 231 22.57 13.31 -3.19
N GLU A 232 22.01 12.15 -2.88
CA GLU A 232 22.58 10.85 -3.26
C GLU A 232 22.62 10.68 -4.80
N LEU A 233 21.55 11.04 -5.50
CA LEU A 233 21.48 10.96 -6.95
C LEU A 233 22.44 11.94 -7.63
N ALA A 234 22.60 13.14 -7.08
CA ALA A 234 23.60 14.10 -7.59
C ALA A 234 25.02 13.57 -7.42
N GLY A 235 25.32 12.95 -6.27
CA GLY A 235 26.60 12.26 -6.03
C GLY A 235 26.87 11.13 -7.02
N ALA A 236 25.86 10.29 -7.29
CA ALA A 236 25.98 9.22 -8.27
C ALA A 236 26.20 9.77 -9.69
N ALA A 237 25.50 10.85 -10.06
CA ALA A 237 25.70 11.52 -11.36
C ALA A 237 27.13 12.07 -11.51
N ALA A 238 27.67 12.73 -10.48
CA ALA A 238 29.04 13.23 -10.46
C ALA A 238 30.06 12.09 -10.58
N ALA A 239 29.85 10.98 -9.86
CA ALA A 239 30.70 9.80 -9.95
C ALA A 239 30.71 9.19 -11.37
N LEU A 240 29.55 9.11 -12.01
CA LEU A 240 29.44 8.63 -13.41
C LEU A 240 30.12 9.56 -14.40
N THR A 241 30.02 10.87 -14.21
CA THR A 241 30.75 11.86 -15.04
C THR A 241 32.26 11.66 -14.92
N GLY A 242 32.81 11.54 -13.71
CA GLY A 242 34.23 11.26 -13.49
C GLY A 242 34.69 9.97 -14.18
N LEU A 243 33.90 8.88 -14.05
CA LEU A 243 34.20 7.63 -14.74
C LEU A 243 34.24 7.78 -16.27
N SER A 244 33.37 8.60 -16.86
CA SER A 244 33.38 8.86 -18.31
C SER A 244 34.61 9.63 -18.78
N GLU A 245 35.26 10.36 -17.86
CA GLU A 245 36.50 11.12 -18.08
C GLU A 245 37.77 10.32 -17.72
N GLY A 246 37.60 9.07 -17.27
CA GLY A 246 38.72 8.17 -16.93
C GLY A 246 39.17 8.28 -15.47
N ASP A 247 38.43 8.97 -14.62
CA ASP A 247 38.68 9.02 -13.17
C ASP A 247 37.92 7.89 -12.46
N ASP A 248 38.66 6.93 -11.92
CA ASP A 248 38.13 5.78 -11.20
C ASP A 248 37.66 6.11 -9.74
N ALA A 249 37.86 7.33 -9.25
CA ALA A 249 37.52 7.69 -7.88
C ALA A 249 36.01 7.51 -7.56
N GLY A 250 35.14 7.74 -8.55
CA GLY A 250 33.69 7.57 -8.44
C GLY A 250 33.22 6.12 -8.31
N ARG A 251 34.04 5.13 -8.70
CA ARG A 251 33.65 3.70 -8.71
C ARG A 251 33.28 3.19 -7.32
N LYS A 252 34.07 3.55 -6.32
CA LYS A 252 33.81 3.16 -4.94
C LYS A 252 32.48 3.73 -4.43
N GLN A 253 32.21 4.99 -4.71
CA GLN A 253 30.96 5.65 -4.30
C GLN A 253 29.72 4.97 -4.92
N LEU A 254 29.80 4.54 -6.18
CA LEU A 254 28.71 3.79 -6.82
C LEU A 254 28.54 2.41 -6.20
N ILE A 255 29.63 1.70 -5.91
CA ILE A 255 29.58 0.39 -5.23
C ILE A 255 28.93 0.55 -3.87
N ASP A 256 29.37 1.51 -3.06
CA ASP A 256 28.82 1.77 -1.72
C ASP A 256 27.31 2.09 -1.77
N LEU A 257 26.85 2.83 -2.79
CA LEU A 257 25.42 3.11 -2.98
C LEU A 257 24.64 1.83 -3.33
N LEU A 258 25.15 1.02 -4.25
CA LEU A 258 24.50 -0.23 -4.67
C LEU A 258 24.45 -1.26 -3.52
N GLU A 259 25.52 -1.38 -2.74
CA GLU A 259 25.56 -2.26 -1.55
C GLU A 259 24.56 -1.82 -0.48
N ARG A 260 24.44 -0.51 -0.23
CA ARG A 260 23.40 0.02 0.68
C ARG A 260 21.99 -0.25 0.16
N GLY A 261 21.79 -0.17 -1.15
CA GLY A 261 20.53 -0.53 -1.79
C GLY A 261 20.17 -2.00 -1.56
N ASN A 262 21.12 -2.91 -1.79
CA ASN A 262 20.95 -4.34 -1.53
C ASN A 262 20.62 -4.63 -0.05
N ALA A 263 21.35 -3.98 0.87
CA ALA A 263 21.10 -4.10 2.30
C ALA A 263 19.71 -3.55 2.68
N GLY A 264 19.24 -2.48 2.02
CA GLY A 264 17.91 -1.93 2.20
C GLY A 264 16.81 -2.90 1.77
N VAL A 265 16.94 -3.51 0.60
CA VAL A 265 15.99 -4.53 0.12
C VAL A 265 15.89 -5.72 1.06
N ALA A 266 17.03 -6.21 1.58
CA ALA A 266 17.07 -7.33 2.52
C ALA A 266 16.35 -7.04 3.86
N ARG A 267 16.10 -5.77 4.20
CA ARG A 267 15.33 -5.37 5.39
C ARG A 267 13.82 -5.35 5.19
N ILE A 268 13.33 -5.43 3.95
CA ILE A 268 11.88 -5.47 3.70
C ILE A 268 11.35 -6.80 4.24
N PRO A 269 10.37 -6.79 5.16
CA PRO A 269 9.85 -8.02 5.74
C PRO A 269 9.23 -8.92 4.67
N GLY A 270 9.56 -10.21 4.74
CA GLY A 270 8.92 -11.22 3.91
C GLY A 270 7.45 -11.45 4.27
N LYS A 271 6.79 -12.31 3.52
CA LYS A 271 5.34 -12.62 3.57
C LYS A 271 4.78 -12.95 4.97
N ARG A 272 5.64 -13.33 5.93
CA ARG A 272 5.27 -13.69 7.30
C ARG A 272 5.75 -12.69 8.35
N GLY A 273 6.15 -11.47 7.94
CA GLY A 273 6.59 -10.42 8.86
C GLY A 273 7.98 -10.59 9.47
N GLY A 274 8.69 -11.68 9.16
CA GLY A 274 10.09 -11.90 9.51
C GLY A 274 11.05 -11.44 8.40
N PRO A 275 12.38 -11.62 8.58
CA PRO A 275 13.34 -11.41 7.49
C PRO A 275 12.86 -12.13 6.24
N ALA A 276 12.99 -11.50 5.07
CA ALA A 276 12.67 -12.18 3.82
C ALA A 276 13.56 -13.45 3.76
N PRO A 277 12.99 -14.65 3.70
CA PRO A 277 13.79 -15.84 3.52
C PRO A 277 14.47 -15.76 2.15
N ASP A 278 15.68 -16.29 2.06
CA ASP A 278 16.34 -16.46 0.77
C ASP A 278 15.48 -17.38 -0.10
N TYR A 279 14.86 -16.84 -1.13
CA TYR A 279 14.15 -17.62 -2.12
C TYR A 279 15.08 -17.94 -3.28
N THR A 280 14.95 -19.16 -3.83
CA THR A 280 15.56 -19.51 -5.11
C THR A 280 14.54 -19.30 -6.21
N ILE A 281 14.94 -18.55 -7.24
CA ILE A 281 14.09 -18.30 -8.41
C ILE A 281 14.32 -19.43 -9.41
N VAL A 282 13.24 -20.12 -9.79
CA VAL A 282 13.22 -21.10 -10.87
C VAL A 282 12.55 -20.44 -12.07
N GLN A 283 13.32 -20.24 -13.15
CA GLN A 283 12.83 -19.64 -14.39
C GLN A 283 12.32 -20.71 -15.34
N VAL A 284 11.12 -20.50 -15.85
CA VAL A 284 10.42 -21.43 -16.73
C VAL A 284 9.88 -20.67 -17.94
N VAL A 285 10.16 -21.16 -19.15
CA VAL A 285 9.55 -20.62 -20.36
C VAL A 285 8.17 -21.23 -20.54
N ILE A 286 7.17 -20.38 -20.62
CA ILE A 286 5.76 -20.79 -20.80
C ILE A 286 5.21 -20.25 -22.12
N PRO A 287 4.42 -21.04 -22.87
CA PRO A 287 3.65 -20.52 -24.00
C PRO A 287 2.61 -19.48 -23.51
N ASP A 288 2.38 -18.44 -24.30
CA ASP A 288 1.31 -17.48 -24.04
C ASP A 288 -0.03 -18.05 -24.54
N GLN A 289 -0.57 -19.00 -23.78
CA GLN A 289 -1.81 -19.70 -24.09
C GLN A 289 -2.71 -19.84 -22.86
N PRO A 290 -4.04 -19.83 -23.06
CA PRO A 290 -4.98 -20.07 -21.98
C PRO A 290 -4.72 -21.41 -21.26
N GLY A 291 -4.62 -21.38 -19.93
CA GLY A 291 -4.45 -22.56 -19.09
C GLY A 291 -3.01 -22.93 -18.76
N GLU A 292 -1.99 -22.34 -19.41
CA GLU A 292 -0.57 -22.69 -19.14
C GLU A 292 -0.15 -22.38 -17.71
N LEU A 293 -0.53 -21.22 -17.17
CA LEU A 293 -0.24 -20.90 -15.76
C LEU A 293 -0.94 -21.87 -14.80
N ALA A 294 -2.16 -22.28 -15.11
CA ALA A 294 -2.88 -23.27 -14.29
C ALA A 294 -2.15 -24.61 -14.27
N ARG A 295 -1.67 -25.10 -15.43
CA ARG A 295 -0.86 -26.32 -15.54
C ARG A 295 0.45 -26.21 -14.75
N LEU A 296 1.13 -25.05 -14.86
CA LEU A 296 2.37 -24.78 -14.15
C LEU A 296 2.20 -24.86 -12.63
N PHE A 297 1.16 -24.18 -12.11
CA PHE A 297 0.85 -24.20 -10.68
C PHE A 297 0.38 -25.58 -10.18
N GLN A 298 -0.36 -26.31 -11.00
CA GLN A 298 -0.77 -27.67 -10.70
C GLN A 298 0.44 -28.59 -10.57
N ALA A 299 1.40 -28.53 -11.50
CA ALA A 299 2.63 -29.32 -11.45
C ALA A 299 3.45 -29.05 -10.18
N ALA A 300 3.57 -27.77 -9.76
CA ALA A 300 4.22 -27.43 -8.49
C ALA A 300 3.44 -27.99 -7.29
N GLY A 301 2.11 -27.92 -7.29
CA GLY A 301 1.24 -28.45 -6.25
C GLY A 301 1.33 -29.98 -6.12
N GLU A 302 1.32 -30.71 -7.25
CA GLU A 302 1.50 -32.17 -7.30
C GLU A 302 2.87 -32.60 -6.79
N ALA A 303 3.91 -31.79 -7.01
CA ALA A 303 5.24 -32.00 -6.43
C ALA A 303 5.32 -31.63 -4.93
N GLY A 304 4.22 -31.15 -4.32
CA GLY A 304 4.16 -30.73 -2.93
C GLY A 304 4.98 -29.48 -2.64
N ILE A 305 5.11 -28.57 -3.60
CA ILE A 305 5.93 -27.35 -3.51
C ILE A 305 5.04 -26.13 -3.39
N ASN A 306 5.30 -25.34 -2.32
CA ASN A 306 4.67 -24.03 -2.17
C ASN A 306 5.44 -22.99 -2.99
N ILE A 307 4.72 -22.27 -3.85
CA ILE A 307 5.25 -21.12 -4.57
C ILE A 307 5.06 -19.89 -3.67
N GLU A 308 6.14 -19.19 -3.36
CA GLU A 308 6.12 -18.05 -2.46
C GLU A 308 5.82 -16.74 -3.21
N ASP A 309 6.33 -16.61 -4.43
CA ASP A 309 6.05 -15.47 -5.32
C ASP A 309 6.15 -15.90 -6.79
N VAL A 310 5.51 -15.12 -7.67
CA VAL A 310 5.50 -15.35 -9.13
C VAL A 310 5.65 -14.02 -9.83
N ALA A 311 6.64 -13.93 -10.71
CA ALA A 311 6.74 -12.87 -11.70
C ALA A 311 6.63 -13.47 -13.11
N ILE A 312 6.05 -12.72 -14.05
CA ILE A 312 5.92 -13.16 -15.44
C ILE A 312 6.45 -12.06 -16.33
N GLU A 313 7.46 -12.40 -17.11
CA GLU A 313 8.02 -11.52 -18.12
C GLU A 313 7.56 -11.97 -19.52
N HIS A 314 6.88 -11.07 -20.23
CA HIS A 314 6.48 -11.30 -21.61
C HIS A 314 7.53 -10.76 -22.56
N SER A 315 7.95 -11.58 -23.53
CA SER A 315 8.81 -11.14 -24.62
C SER A 315 7.97 -10.47 -25.70
N PRO A 316 8.14 -9.17 -25.98
CA PRO A 316 7.36 -8.48 -27.00
C PRO A 316 7.48 -9.19 -28.37
N GLY A 317 6.33 -9.50 -28.97
CA GLY A 317 6.26 -10.15 -30.29
C GLY A 317 6.51 -11.66 -30.32
N LEU A 318 6.73 -12.30 -29.18
CA LEU A 318 6.83 -13.76 -29.09
C LEU A 318 5.60 -14.34 -28.37
N PRO A 319 5.09 -15.50 -28.81
CA PRO A 319 3.96 -16.17 -28.16
C PRO A 319 4.43 -16.99 -26.94
N ALA A 320 5.35 -16.43 -26.15
CA ALA A 320 5.93 -17.05 -24.96
C ALA A 320 6.34 -16.00 -23.92
N GLY A 321 6.31 -16.40 -22.66
CA GLY A 321 6.84 -15.63 -21.54
C GLY A 321 7.78 -16.46 -20.67
N VAL A 322 8.46 -15.81 -19.76
CA VAL A 322 9.24 -16.46 -18.70
C VAL A 322 8.50 -16.25 -17.39
N ALA A 323 8.12 -17.37 -16.76
CA ALA A 323 7.61 -17.34 -15.40
C ALA A 323 8.78 -17.54 -14.43
N GLU A 324 8.94 -16.65 -13.47
CA GLU A 324 9.87 -16.74 -12.37
C GLU A 324 9.11 -17.19 -11.13
N LEU A 325 9.43 -18.38 -10.65
CA LEU A 325 8.81 -18.98 -9.48
C LEU A 325 9.76 -18.90 -8.29
N SER A 326 9.45 -18.08 -7.31
CA SER A 326 10.20 -18.00 -6.06
C SER A 326 9.77 -19.14 -5.13
N VAL A 327 10.71 -19.98 -4.76
CA VAL A 327 10.49 -21.10 -3.86
C VAL A 327 11.58 -21.15 -2.78
N ARG A 328 11.37 -21.92 -1.73
CA ARG A 328 12.42 -22.15 -0.74
C ARG A 328 13.60 -22.89 -1.38
N PRO A 329 14.86 -22.61 -0.99
CA PRO A 329 16.06 -23.21 -1.61
C PRO A 329 15.99 -24.74 -1.66
N GLU A 330 15.50 -25.39 -0.60
CA GLU A 330 15.35 -26.84 -0.53
C GLU A 330 14.33 -27.43 -1.50
N ALA A 331 13.44 -26.60 -2.03
CA ALA A 331 12.41 -27.03 -2.99
C ALA A 331 12.82 -26.80 -4.45
N ALA A 332 13.84 -25.99 -4.72
CA ALA A 332 14.19 -25.53 -6.05
C ALA A 332 14.53 -26.69 -7.02
N THR A 333 15.37 -27.63 -6.59
CA THR A 333 15.74 -28.78 -7.42
C THR A 333 14.52 -29.63 -7.76
N ARG A 334 13.66 -29.93 -6.78
CA ARG A 334 12.45 -30.73 -7.00
C ARG A 334 11.47 -30.03 -7.96
N LEU A 335 11.35 -28.69 -7.83
CA LEU A 335 10.52 -27.92 -8.74
C LEU A 335 11.07 -27.98 -10.18
N THR A 336 12.37 -27.76 -10.34
CA THR A 336 13.05 -27.84 -11.64
C THR A 336 12.79 -29.20 -12.31
N ASP A 337 12.98 -30.30 -11.56
CA ASP A 337 12.78 -31.65 -12.08
C ASP A 337 11.31 -31.93 -12.44
N ALA A 338 10.36 -31.50 -11.60
CA ALA A 338 8.93 -31.66 -11.85
C ALA A 338 8.47 -30.88 -13.09
N LEU A 339 8.93 -29.66 -13.26
CA LEU A 339 8.58 -28.84 -14.42
C LEU A 339 9.22 -29.36 -15.70
N ALA A 340 10.47 -29.80 -15.64
CA ALA A 340 11.14 -30.44 -16.79
C ALA A 340 10.42 -31.72 -17.22
N ALA A 341 9.99 -32.56 -16.26
CA ALA A 341 9.20 -33.76 -16.53
C ALA A 341 7.82 -33.42 -17.12
N GLY A 342 7.24 -32.27 -16.77
CA GLY A 342 6.01 -31.74 -17.36
C GLY A 342 6.18 -31.11 -18.75
N GLY A 343 7.39 -31.10 -19.31
CA GLY A 343 7.70 -30.64 -20.65
C GLY A 343 8.05 -29.16 -20.78
N TRP A 344 8.21 -28.44 -19.67
CA TRP A 344 8.63 -27.03 -19.74
C TRP A 344 10.15 -26.86 -19.82
N PRO A 345 10.65 -25.92 -20.67
CA PRO A 345 12.06 -25.50 -20.62
C PRO A 345 12.32 -24.72 -19.32
N VAL A 346 13.16 -25.31 -18.45
CA VAL A 346 13.55 -24.68 -17.18
C VAL A 346 15.01 -24.20 -17.28
N ARG A 347 15.25 -22.95 -16.90
CA ARG A 347 16.60 -22.41 -16.74
C ARG A 347 17.05 -22.62 -15.29
N ARG A 348 18.29 -23.13 -15.17
CA ARG A 348 18.96 -23.27 -13.86
C ARG A 348 19.77 -22.01 -13.54
#